data_cea60c175c1c7739de7f96a23a635921
#
_entry.id   cea60c175c1c7739de7f96a23a635921
#
_cell.length_a   1.000
_cell.length_b   1.000
_cell.length_c   1.000
_cell.angle_alpha   90.00
_cell.angle_beta   90.00
_cell.angle_gamma   90.00
#
_symmetry.space_group_name_H-M   'P 1'
#
loop_
_entity.id
_entity.type
_entity.pdbx_description
1 polymer ?
#
loop_
_entity_poly.entity_id
_entity_poly.type
_entity_poly.pdbx_seq_one_letter_code
_entity_poly.pdbx_strand_id
1 'polypeptide(L)'
;MTVIEVDGAEVKPMDVDSVAVFAGQRYSVVVTADQPVNNYWIRSLSNFPNQTFDGGQNSAIMRYFGAPDKEPTTEHGPYVLPFNEGTLQPLFGAGAPGIPELGKADININLVIGNTQGLYTVNNVSFVPPPLPILLQILSGWRHPSQLLPKGSIYELPSNKVIEVSIAATNLSPGGALGGPVSHFEADISTS
;
A
#
# COMPACT_ATOMS: atom_id res chain seq x y z
N MET A 1 4.54 13.58 13.30
CA MET A 1 4.38 12.15 13.69
C MET A 1 5.54 11.33 13.16
N THR A 2 5.79 10.16 13.73
CA THR A 2 6.93 9.33 13.38
C THR A 2 6.45 7.97 12.87
N VAL A 3 6.71 7.64 11.61
CA VAL A 3 6.43 6.32 11.03
C VAL A 3 7.42 5.31 11.60
N ILE A 4 6.95 4.16 12.10
CA ILE A 4 7.77 3.11 12.71
C ILE A 4 7.55 1.73 12.10
N GLU A 5 6.51 1.54 11.31
CA GLU A 5 6.14 0.25 10.73
C GLU A 5 5.37 0.47 9.42
N VAL A 6 5.56 -0.39 8.46
CA VAL A 6 4.77 -0.49 7.23
C VAL A 6 4.37 -1.94 6.98
N ASP A 7 3.08 -2.19 6.80
CA ASP A 7 2.48 -3.51 6.51
C ASP A 7 2.93 -4.66 7.44
N GLY A 8 3.24 -4.36 8.71
CA GLY A 8 3.71 -5.33 9.70
C GLY A 8 5.23 -5.48 9.74
N ALA A 9 5.98 -4.72 8.94
CA ALA A 9 7.43 -4.70 8.97
C ALA A 9 7.94 -3.43 9.69
N GLU A 10 8.76 -3.59 10.72
CA GLU A 10 9.36 -2.48 11.44
C GLU A 10 10.37 -1.75 10.57
N VAL A 11 10.29 -0.42 10.56
CA VAL A 11 11.19 0.45 9.81
C VAL A 11 11.96 1.38 10.74
N LYS A 12 13.08 1.91 10.26
CA LYS A 12 13.77 2.98 10.97
C LYS A 12 12.83 4.17 11.11
N PRO A 13 12.71 4.76 12.31
CA PRO A 13 11.81 5.87 12.55
C PRO A 13 12.02 7.00 11.54
N MET A 14 10.93 7.48 10.96
CA MET A 14 10.92 8.59 10.00
C MET A 14 9.87 9.62 10.43
N ASP A 15 10.31 10.85 10.66
CA ASP A 15 9.41 11.95 11.00
C ASP A 15 8.76 12.50 9.74
N VAL A 16 7.43 12.65 9.80
CA VAL A 16 6.61 13.11 8.68
C VAL A 16 5.42 13.94 9.18
N ASP A 17 4.90 14.81 8.32
CA ASP A 17 3.68 15.56 8.59
C ASP A 17 2.43 14.78 8.22
N SER A 18 2.52 14.02 7.13
CA SER A 18 1.41 13.23 6.59
C SER A 18 1.92 11.90 6.04
N VAL A 19 1.01 10.95 5.85
CA VAL A 19 1.30 9.65 5.24
C VAL A 19 0.29 9.39 4.13
N ALA A 20 0.78 9.21 2.90
CA ALA A 20 -0.06 8.77 1.79
C ALA A 20 -0.28 7.26 1.92
N VAL A 21 -1.54 6.83 1.96
CA VAL A 21 -1.91 5.42 2.17
C VAL A 21 -2.73 4.92 0.99
N PHE A 22 -2.24 3.90 0.32
CA PHE A 22 -2.99 3.21 -0.73
C PHE A 22 -3.93 2.16 -0.16
N ALA A 23 -4.90 1.74 -0.96
CA ALA A 23 -5.84 0.72 -0.55
C ALA A 23 -5.12 -0.57 -0.09
N GLY A 24 -5.38 -0.99 1.15
CA GLY A 24 -4.76 -2.16 1.76
C GLY A 24 -3.42 -1.93 2.46
N GLN A 25 -2.76 -0.81 2.24
CA GLN A 25 -1.56 -0.45 3.00
C GLN A 25 -1.89 -0.10 4.45
N ARG A 26 -0.95 -0.33 5.33
CA ARG A 26 -1.04 -0.02 6.76
C ARG A 26 0.28 0.57 7.24
N TYR A 27 0.18 1.63 8.02
CA TYR A 27 1.32 2.25 8.69
C TYR A 27 1.06 2.37 10.18
N SER A 28 2.06 2.08 11.01
CA SER A 28 2.04 2.42 12.43
C SER A 28 2.84 3.69 12.64
N VAL A 29 2.21 4.66 13.31
CA VAL A 29 2.83 5.95 13.60
C VAL A 29 2.79 6.25 15.09
N VAL A 30 3.84 6.89 15.58
CA VAL A 30 3.89 7.47 16.92
C VAL A 30 3.49 8.94 16.81
N VAL A 31 2.49 9.31 17.60
CA VAL A 31 2.07 10.72 17.76
C VAL A 31 2.38 11.15 19.18
N THR A 32 3.19 12.19 19.33
CA THR A 32 3.49 12.77 20.63
C THR A 32 2.47 13.86 20.93
N ALA A 33 1.71 13.67 22.01
CA ALA A 33 0.70 14.64 22.45
C ALA A 33 1.33 15.72 23.35
N ASP A 34 2.14 16.58 22.75
CA ASP A 34 2.92 17.64 23.42
C ASP A 34 2.44 19.06 23.13
N GLN A 35 1.32 19.18 22.43
CA GLN A 35 0.72 20.46 22.06
C GLN A 35 -0.11 21.06 23.21
N PRO A 36 -0.43 22.36 23.18
CA PRO A 36 -1.33 22.98 24.16
C PRO A 36 -2.66 22.25 24.30
N VAL A 37 -3.24 22.26 25.51
CA VAL A 37 -4.55 21.61 25.75
C VAL A 37 -5.62 22.23 24.85
N ASN A 38 -6.02 21.46 23.83
CA ASN A 38 -6.99 21.88 22.82
C ASN A 38 -7.56 20.64 22.11
N ASN A 39 -8.39 20.88 21.09
CA ASN A 39 -8.88 19.88 20.15
C ASN A 39 -8.12 20.01 18.84
N TYR A 40 -7.73 18.87 18.25
CA TYR A 40 -6.97 18.77 17.01
C TYR A 40 -7.68 17.87 16.01
N TRP A 41 -7.58 18.20 14.74
CA TRP A 41 -8.09 17.36 13.67
C TRP A 41 -7.12 16.22 13.35
N ILE A 42 -7.62 15.01 13.26
CA ILE A 42 -7.03 13.91 12.49
C ILE A 42 -7.74 13.94 11.14
N ARG A 43 -7.01 14.22 10.07
CA ARG A 43 -7.57 14.37 8.73
C ARG A 43 -7.25 13.15 7.88
N SER A 44 -8.24 12.66 7.14
CA SER A 44 -8.07 11.62 6.11
C SER A 44 -8.58 12.19 4.79
N LEU A 45 -7.69 12.80 4.03
CA LEU A 45 -8.03 13.44 2.77
C LEU A 45 -7.92 12.43 1.64
N SER A 46 -8.97 12.33 0.83
CA SER A 46 -8.95 11.53 -0.38
C SER A 46 -8.26 12.32 -1.50
N ASN A 47 -7.40 11.64 -2.25
CA ASN A 47 -6.72 12.23 -3.41
C ASN A 47 -7.62 12.34 -4.66
N PHE A 48 -8.92 12.17 -4.52
CA PHE A 48 -9.87 12.40 -5.62
C PHE A 48 -9.99 13.90 -5.93
N PRO A 49 -10.00 14.26 -7.20
CA PRO A 49 -10.25 15.63 -7.59
C PRO A 49 -11.58 16.11 -6.99
N ASN A 50 -11.56 17.29 -6.36
CA ASN A 50 -12.69 17.96 -5.72
C ASN A 50 -13.16 17.42 -4.36
N GLN A 51 -12.41 16.54 -3.69
CA GLN A 51 -12.70 16.26 -2.28
C GLN A 51 -11.91 17.22 -1.39
N THR A 52 -12.64 18.06 -0.69
CA THR A 52 -12.12 18.97 0.32
C THR A 52 -12.25 18.36 1.71
N PHE A 53 -11.52 18.91 2.67
CA PHE A 53 -11.71 18.60 4.07
C PHE A 53 -13.16 18.90 4.48
N ASP A 54 -13.80 17.92 5.12
CA ASP A 54 -15.14 18.06 5.71
C ASP A 54 -15.10 17.49 7.13
N GLY A 55 -15.23 18.37 8.11
CA GLY A 55 -15.25 17.98 9.52
C GLY A 55 -16.38 16.99 9.79
N GLY A 56 -16.00 15.80 10.30
CA GLY A 56 -16.93 14.73 10.65
C GLY A 56 -17.14 13.66 9.58
N GLN A 57 -16.74 13.87 8.31
CA GLN A 57 -16.81 12.83 7.26
C GLN A 57 -15.46 12.17 7.02
N ASN A 58 -14.42 12.97 6.77
CA ASN A 58 -13.06 12.50 6.50
C ASN A 58 -12.08 12.94 7.59
N SER A 59 -12.54 12.97 8.82
CA SER A 59 -11.77 13.46 9.96
C SER A 59 -12.23 12.86 11.28
N ALA A 60 -11.35 12.93 12.27
CA ALA A 60 -11.65 12.63 13.66
C ALA A 60 -11.07 13.72 14.55
N ILE A 61 -11.58 13.85 15.76
CA ILE A 61 -11.10 14.82 16.74
C ILE A 61 -10.21 14.12 17.76
N MET A 62 -8.96 14.54 17.85
CA MET A 62 -8.09 14.21 18.95
C MET A 62 -8.25 15.27 20.04
N ARG A 63 -8.93 14.92 21.13
CA ARG A 63 -9.21 15.82 22.23
C ARG A 63 -8.26 15.59 23.38
N TYR A 64 -7.52 16.62 23.75
CA TYR A 64 -6.67 16.56 24.93
C TYR A 64 -7.51 16.62 26.21
N PHE A 65 -7.04 15.94 27.24
CA PHE A 65 -7.70 15.97 28.53
C PHE A 65 -7.80 17.41 29.03
N GLY A 66 -9.02 17.85 29.41
CA GLY A 66 -9.31 19.21 29.83
C GLY A 66 -9.67 20.20 28.72
N ALA A 67 -9.59 19.78 27.46
CA ALA A 67 -10.09 20.59 26.35
C ALA A 67 -11.63 20.66 26.35
N PRO A 68 -12.23 21.78 25.88
CA PRO A 68 -13.68 21.95 25.84
C PRO A 68 -14.31 20.99 24.81
N ASP A 69 -15.60 20.64 25.04
CA ASP A 69 -16.36 19.81 24.10
C ASP A 69 -16.85 20.63 22.90
N LYS A 70 -15.96 20.87 21.96
CA LYS A 70 -16.23 21.59 20.70
C LYS A 70 -15.29 21.10 19.59
N GLU A 71 -15.64 21.40 18.37
CA GLU A 71 -14.79 21.09 17.22
C GLU A 71 -13.48 21.92 17.24
N PRO A 72 -12.38 21.34 16.68
CA PRO A 72 -11.15 22.11 16.48
C PRO A 72 -11.38 23.27 15.52
N THR A 73 -10.69 24.38 15.80
CA THR A 73 -10.67 25.57 14.94
C THR A 73 -9.33 25.74 14.21
N THR A 74 -8.44 24.79 14.35
CA THR A 74 -7.11 24.80 13.72
C THR A 74 -7.21 24.58 12.22
N GLU A 75 -6.51 25.41 11.46
CA GLU A 75 -6.33 25.25 10.04
C GLU A 75 -5.20 24.24 9.76
N HIS A 76 -5.17 23.71 8.54
CA HIS A 76 -4.09 22.87 8.09
C HIS A 76 -2.83 23.72 7.83
N GLY A 77 -1.72 23.34 8.43
CA GLY A 77 -0.42 23.95 8.15
C GLY A 77 0.19 23.46 6.82
N PRO A 78 1.26 24.10 6.35
CA PRO A 78 1.99 23.61 5.17
C PRO A 78 2.69 22.27 5.49
N TYR A 79 2.76 21.37 4.50
CA TYR A 79 3.59 20.18 4.59
C TYR A 79 5.07 20.57 4.55
N VAL A 80 5.82 20.19 5.57
CA VAL A 80 7.26 20.51 5.72
C VAL A 80 8.10 19.26 5.67
N LEU A 81 7.57 18.13 6.14
CA LEU A 81 8.22 16.83 6.19
C LEU A 81 7.46 15.82 5.31
N PRO A 82 7.64 15.87 3.98
CA PRO A 82 6.89 15.00 3.09
C PRO A 82 7.27 13.54 3.29
N PHE A 83 6.27 12.66 3.33
CA PHE A 83 6.48 11.23 3.35
C PHE A 83 6.99 10.72 2.00
N ASN A 84 8.05 9.92 2.01
CA ASN A 84 8.54 9.21 0.82
C ASN A 84 8.78 7.74 1.17
N GLU A 85 7.84 6.90 0.81
CA GLU A 85 7.89 5.45 1.07
C GLU A 85 9.17 4.80 0.52
N GLY A 86 9.66 5.25 -0.63
CA GLY A 86 10.89 4.73 -1.26
C GLY A 86 12.17 4.94 -0.45
N THR A 87 12.12 5.78 0.59
CA THR A 87 13.26 6.01 1.49
C THR A 87 13.19 5.23 2.80
N LEU A 88 12.09 4.52 3.05
CA LEU A 88 11.96 3.68 4.23
C LEU A 88 13.03 2.60 4.25
N GLN A 89 13.59 2.35 5.41
CA GLN A 89 14.59 1.32 5.64
C GLN A 89 14.11 0.37 6.73
N PRO A 90 14.22 -0.95 6.55
CA PRO A 90 13.87 -1.89 7.61
C PRO A 90 14.71 -1.62 8.87
N LEU A 91 14.08 -1.76 10.04
CA LEU A 91 14.74 -1.58 11.32
C LEU A 91 15.76 -2.69 11.55
N PHE A 92 15.39 -3.92 11.23
CA PHE A 92 16.26 -5.09 11.28
C PHE A 92 16.43 -5.60 9.85
N GLY A 93 17.61 -5.38 9.29
CA GLY A 93 17.76 -5.57 7.87
C GLY A 93 18.30 -6.94 7.51
N ALA A 94 17.45 -7.80 6.98
CA ALA A 94 17.94 -8.63 5.90
C ALA A 94 17.58 -7.90 4.60
N GLY A 95 18.58 -7.55 3.79
CA GLY A 95 18.33 -7.22 2.39
C GLY A 95 17.64 -8.40 1.71
N ALA A 96 17.11 -8.21 0.51
CA ALA A 96 16.61 -9.30 -0.32
C ALA A 96 17.71 -10.39 -0.44
N PRO A 97 17.36 -11.67 -0.42
CA PRO A 97 18.34 -12.73 -0.55
C PRO A 97 19.03 -12.68 -1.92
N GLY A 98 20.27 -13.17 -1.98
CA GLY A 98 21.04 -13.26 -3.22
C GLY A 98 21.91 -12.02 -3.52
N ILE A 99 22.39 -11.96 -4.76
CA ILE A 99 23.21 -10.85 -5.25
C ILE A 99 22.25 -9.73 -5.69
N PRO A 100 22.40 -8.49 -5.18
CA PRO A 100 21.48 -7.39 -5.50
C PRO A 100 21.78 -6.77 -6.87
N GLU A 101 21.76 -7.58 -7.90
CA GLU A 101 21.94 -7.20 -9.30
C GLU A 101 20.84 -7.83 -10.15
N LEU A 102 20.30 -7.06 -11.09
CA LEU A 102 19.25 -7.53 -12.00
C LEU A 102 19.71 -8.77 -12.77
N GLY A 103 18.86 -9.80 -12.78
CA GLY A 103 19.11 -11.05 -13.49
C GLY A 103 20.13 -11.99 -12.83
N LYS A 104 20.55 -11.73 -11.60
CA LYS A 104 21.48 -12.58 -10.84
C LYS A 104 20.81 -13.59 -9.90
N ALA A 105 19.49 -13.60 -9.85
CA ALA A 105 18.74 -14.62 -9.12
C ALA A 105 18.84 -15.98 -9.81
N ASP A 106 18.59 -17.05 -9.05
CA ASP A 106 18.52 -18.41 -9.60
C ASP A 106 17.40 -18.55 -10.65
N ILE A 107 16.29 -17.82 -10.44
CA ILE A 107 15.12 -17.81 -11.30
C ILE A 107 14.64 -16.38 -11.50
N ASN A 108 14.39 -16.03 -12.75
CA ASN A 108 13.85 -14.73 -13.12
C ASN A 108 12.44 -14.92 -13.71
N ILE A 109 11.45 -14.26 -13.10
CA ILE A 109 10.06 -14.27 -13.56
C ILE A 109 9.73 -12.87 -14.05
N ASN A 110 9.44 -12.76 -15.33
CA ASN A 110 9.03 -11.49 -15.94
C ASN A 110 7.52 -11.48 -16.09
N LEU A 111 6.86 -10.58 -15.36
CA LEU A 111 5.42 -10.35 -15.42
C LEU A 111 5.15 -9.09 -16.24
N VAL A 112 4.37 -9.24 -17.30
CA VAL A 112 3.94 -8.13 -18.14
C VAL A 112 2.45 -7.91 -17.91
N ILE A 113 2.10 -6.76 -17.33
CA ILE A 113 0.71 -6.36 -17.14
C ILE A 113 0.21 -5.73 -18.44
N GLY A 114 -0.91 -6.20 -18.93
CA GLY A 114 -1.53 -5.72 -20.16
C GLY A 114 -3.06 -5.66 -20.06
N ASN A 115 -3.67 -5.19 -21.13
CA ASN A 115 -5.13 -5.23 -21.32
C ASN A 115 -5.44 -5.83 -22.69
N THR A 116 -6.27 -6.86 -22.72
CA THR A 116 -6.71 -7.52 -23.95
C THR A 116 -8.24 -7.54 -23.97
N GLN A 117 -8.85 -6.86 -24.91
CA GLN A 117 -10.32 -6.80 -25.07
C GLN A 117 -11.05 -6.34 -23.78
N GLY A 118 -10.47 -5.39 -23.04
CA GLY A 118 -11.06 -4.89 -21.80
C GLY A 118 -10.77 -5.72 -20.55
N LEU A 119 -10.08 -6.84 -20.68
CA LEU A 119 -9.66 -7.66 -19.55
C LEU A 119 -8.20 -7.41 -19.21
N TYR A 120 -7.91 -7.23 -17.94
CA TYR A 120 -6.53 -7.16 -17.46
C TYR A 120 -5.87 -8.53 -17.55
N THR A 121 -4.63 -8.55 -18.00
CA THR A 121 -3.85 -9.77 -18.20
C THR A 121 -2.48 -9.64 -17.56
N VAL A 122 -1.93 -10.77 -17.14
CA VAL A 122 -0.51 -10.94 -16.83
C VAL A 122 0.05 -11.95 -17.83
N ASN A 123 1.08 -11.57 -18.57
CA ASN A 123 1.66 -12.37 -19.66
C ASN A 123 0.59 -12.87 -20.64
N ASN A 124 -0.35 -11.97 -21.03
CA ASN A 124 -1.49 -12.25 -21.92
C ASN A 124 -2.54 -13.24 -21.38
N VAL A 125 -2.46 -13.60 -20.11
CA VAL A 125 -3.45 -14.47 -19.47
C VAL A 125 -4.27 -13.66 -18.48
N SER A 126 -5.61 -13.69 -18.62
CA SER A 126 -6.53 -13.08 -17.67
C SER A 126 -6.90 -14.09 -16.57
N PHE A 127 -7.07 -13.59 -15.36
CA PHE A 127 -7.53 -14.42 -14.25
C PHE A 127 -8.99 -14.84 -14.44
N VAL A 128 -9.24 -16.13 -14.34
CA VAL A 128 -10.59 -16.70 -14.32
C VAL A 128 -10.86 -17.25 -12.92
N PRO A 129 -11.82 -16.68 -12.18
CA PRO A 129 -12.14 -17.16 -10.85
C PRO A 129 -12.57 -18.63 -10.87
N PRO A 130 -11.94 -19.53 -10.11
CA PRO A 130 -12.40 -20.89 -10.00
C PRO A 130 -13.71 -20.97 -9.18
N PRO A 131 -14.57 -21.98 -9.41
CA PRO A 131 -15.84 -22.14 -8.71
C PRO A 131 -15.69 -22.40 -7.21
N LEU A 132 -14.54 -22.92 -6.79
CA LEU A 132 -14.19 -23.15 -5.40
C LEU A 132 -12.91 -22.40 -5.05
N PRO A 133 -12.77 -21.88 -3.83
CA PRO A 133 -11.54 -21.23 -3.39
C PRO A 133 -10.30 -22.09 -3.61
N ILE A 134 -9.26 -21.53 -4.21
CA ILE A 134 -8.03 -22.25 -4.57
C ILE A 134 -7.40 -22.93 -3.36
N LEU A 135 -7.33 -22.22 -2.23
CA LEU A 135 -6.76 -22.77 -0.99
C LEU A 135 -7.48 -24.05 -0.53
N LEU A 136 -8.81 -24.07 -0.60
CA LEU A 136 -9.58 -25.26 -0.22
C LEU A 136 -9.32 -26.42 -1.17
N GLN A 137 -9.16 -26.17 -2.46
CA GLN A 137 -8.83 -27.19 -3.44
C GLN A 137 -7.44 -27.79 -3.19
N ILE A 138 -6.44 -26.96 -2.85
CA ILE A 138 -5.09 -27.39 -2.51
C ILE A 138 -5.10 -28.22 -1.20
N LEU A 139 -5.74 -27.72 -0.15
CA LEU A 139 -5.80 -28.41 1.15
C LEU A 139 -6.55 -29.75 1.08
N SER A 140 -7.53 -29.86 0.20
CA SER A 140 -8.25 -31.12 0.00
C SER A 140 -7.43 -32.19 -0.74
N GLY A 141 -6.29 -31.80 -1.35
CA GLY A 141 -5.48 -32.71 -2.18
C GLY A 141 -6.16 -33.17 -3.48
N TRP A 142 -7.29 -32.55 -3.83
CA TRP A 142 -8.12 -33.02 -4.97
C TRP A 142 -7.46 -32.78 -6.32
N ARG A 143 -6.70 -31.68 -6.45
CA ARG A 143 -5.99 -31.36 -7.70
C ARG A 143 -4.61 -30.76 -7.38
N HIS A 144 -3.68 -31.01 -8.30
CA HIS A 144 -2.40 -30.32 -8.29
C HIS A 144 -2.62 -28.84 -8.63
N PRO A 145 -1.88 -27.89 -8.01
CA PRO A 145 -2.02 -26.45 -8.26
C PRO A 145 -2.04 -26.09 -9.76
N SER A 146 -1.20 -26.71 -10.57
CA SER A 146 -1.13 -26.46 -12.02
C SER A 146 -2.42 -26.78 -12.79
N GLN A 147 -3.37 -27.47 -12.18
CA GLN A 147 -4.65 -27.86 -12.77
C GLN A 147 -5.82 -26.95 -12.33
N LEU A 148 -5.57 -26.01 -11.41
CA LEU A 148 -6.62 -25.21 -10.78
C LEU A 148 -6.99 -23.97 -11.59
N LEU A 149 -6.05 -23.46 -12.35
CA LEU A 149 -6.18 -22.20 -13.11
C LEU A 149 -5.71 -22.41 -14.56
N PRO A 150 -6.06 -21.48 -15.47
CA PRO A 150 -5.55 -21.52 -16.83
C PRO A 150 -4.02 -21.58 -16.88
N LYS A 151 -3.49 -22.27 -17.87
CA LYS A 151 -2.05 -22.33 -18.11
C LYS A 151 -1.48 -20.92 -18.25
N GLY A 152 -0.40 -20.64 -17.52
CA GLY A 152 0.21 -19.30 -17.45
C GLY A 152 -0.29 -18.42 -16.30
N SER A 153 -1.30 -18.86 -15.54
CA SER A 153 -1.73 -18.16 -14.30
C SER A 153 -1.05 -18.69 -13.04
N ILE A 154 -0.22 -19.72 -13.15
CA ILE A 154 0.47 -20.37 -12.04
C ILE A 154 1.96 -20.43 -12.35
N TYR A 155 2.76 -20.00 -11.41
CA TYR A 155 4.22 -20.08 -11.42
C TYR A 155 4.65 -21.00 -10.30
N GLU A 156 5.33 -22.09 -10.65
CA GLU A 156 5.90 -23.02 -9.67
C GLU A 156 7.25 -22.49 -9.22
N LEU A 157 7.38 -22.28 -7.91
CA LEU A 157 8.60 -21.77 -7.31
C LEU A 157 9.31 -22.91 -6.60
N PRO A 158 10.50 -23.33 -7.07
CA PRO A 158 11.27 -24.36 -6.37
C PRO A 158 11.77 -23.85 -5.03
N SER A 159 11.83 -24.75 -4.04
CA SER A 159 12.34 -24.40 -2.71
C SER A 159 13.84 -24.11 -2.73
N ASN A 160 14.28 -23.29 -1.79
CA ASN A 160 15.70 -22.92 -1.60
C ASN A 160 16.36 -22.26 -2.84
N LYS A 161 15.59 -21.48 -3.59
CA LYS A 161 16.07 -20.67 -4.72
C LYS A 161 15.79 -19.20 -4.49
N VAL A 162 16.70 -18.36 -4.93
CA VAL A 162 16.49 -16.91 -5.01
C VAL A 162 15.71 -16.62 -6.27
N ILE A 163 14.60 -15.91 -6.09
CA ILE A 163 13.66 -15.60 -7.18
C ILE A 163 13.59 -14.10 -7.35
N GLU A 164 13.81 -13.63 -8.55
CA GLU A 164 13.61 -12.26 -8.97
C GLU A 164 12.30 -12.16 -9.74
N VAL A 165 11.43 -11.24 -9.34
CA VAL A 165 10.20 -10.95 -10.06
C VAL A 165 10.28 -9.53 -10.61
N SER A 166 10.27 -9.41 -11.93
CA SER A 166 10.20 -8.14 -12.64
C SER A 166 8.77 -7.90 -13.13
N ILE A 167 8.23 -6.72 -12.85
CA ILE A 167 6.88 -6.34 -13.26
C ILE A 167 6.97 -5.18 -14.24
N ALA A 168 6.46 -5.38 -15.45
CA ALA A 168 6.34 -4.34 -16.47
C ALA A 168 4.88 -4.12 -16.84
N ALA A 169 4.49 -2.85 -17.05
CA ALA A 169 3.18 -2.49 -17.57
C ALA A 169 3.34 -1.99 -19.01
N THR A 170 2.75 -2.70 -19.96
CA THR A 170 2.76 -2.32 -21.39
C THR A 170 1.34 -2.17 -21.90
N ASN A 171 1.13 -1.22 -22.86
CA ASN A 171 -0.16 -1.03 -23.54
C ASN A 171 -1.35 -0.74 -22.59
N LEU A 172 -1.11 -0.04 -21.51
CA LEU A 172 -2.19 0.68 -20.84
C LEU A 172 -2.54 1.83 -21.80
N SER A 173 -3.71 1.79 -22.43
CA SER A 173 -4.18 2.82 -23.37
C SER A 173 -3.94 4.22 -22.80
N PRO A 174 -3.62 5.24 -23.65
CA PRO A 174 -3.57 6.63 -23.22
C PRO A 174 -4.94 7.00 -22.61
N GLY A 175 -5.03 7.19 -21.32
CA GLY A 175 -6.26 7.35 -20.57
C GLY A 175 -6.70 6.10 -19.79
N GLY A 176 -6.09 4.95 -20.07
CA GLY A 176 -6.17 3.77 -19.21
C GLY A 176 -5.10 3.86 -18.14
N ALA A 177 -5.23 4.78 -17.22
CA ALA A 177 -4.72 4.53 -15.88
C ALA A 177 -5.17 3.12 -15.50
N LEU A 178 -4.39 2.37 -14.75
CA LEU A 178 -4.94 1.27 -13.97
C LEU A 178 -6.12 1.89 -13.24
N GLY A 179 -7.22 1.93 -13.94
CA GLY A 179 -8.25 2.95 -13.72
C GLY A 179 -9.31 2.39 -12.79
N GLY A 180 -8.88 2.04 -11.61
CA GLY A 180 -9.71 2.26 -10.46
C GLY A 180 -9.09 3.46 -9.74
N PRO A 181 -9.88 4.32 -9.13
CA PRO A 181 -9.32 5.35 -8.30
C PRO A 181 -8.46 4.65 -7.26
N VAL A 182 -7.16 4.79 -7.38
CA VAL A 182 -6.26 4.54 -6.28
C VAL A 182 -6.62 5.64 -5.30
N SER A 183 -7.45 5.30 -4.32
CA SER A 183 -7.79 6.21 -3.25
C SER A 183 -6.52 6.40 -2.43
N HIS A 184 -5.81 7.48 -2.66
CA HIS A 184 -4.83 7.97 -1.71
C HIS A 184 -5.60 8.46 -0.49
N PHE A 185 -5.38 7.82 0.62
CA PHE A 185 -5.77 8.37 1.91
C PHE A 185 -4.53 9.04 2.49
N GLU A 186 -4.58 10.32 2.66
CA GLU A 186 -3.57 11.07 3.38
C GLU A 186 -4.08 11.24 4.82
N ALA A 187 -3.40 10.63 5.78
CA ALA A 187 -3.68 10.86 7.18
C ALA A 187 -2.75 11.98 7.67
N ASP A 188 -3.33 13.15 7.93
CA ASP A 188 -2.62 14.30 8.43
C ASP A 188 -3.06 14.59 9.86
N ILE A 189 -2.10 14.59 10.79
CA ILE A 189 -2.26 15.05 12.16
C ILE A 189 -1.47 16.37 12.26
N SER A 190 -2.02 17.43 11.64
CA SER A 190 -1.36 18.71 11.67
C SER A 190 -1.49 19.37 13.04
N THR A 191 -0.35 19.61 13.62
CA THR A 191 -0.18 20.53 14.75
C THR A 191 0.27 21.86 14.17
N SER A 192 -0.61 22.85 14.11
CA SER A 192 -0.24 24.23 13.76
C SER A 192 0.18 24.99 15.01
#